data_a48216afed6594529e7f554ef2eee362
#
_entry.id   a48216afed6594529e7f554ef2eee362
#
_cell.length_a   1.000
_cell.length_b   1.000
_cell.length_c   1.000
_cell.angle_alpha   90.00
_cell.angle_beta   90.00
_cell.angle_gamma   90.00
#
_symmetry.space_group_name_H-M   'P 1'
#
loop_
_entity.id
_entity.type
_entity.pdbx_description
1 polymer ?
#
loop_
_entity_poly.entity_id
_entity_poly.type
_entity_poly.pdbx_seq_one_letter_code
_entity_poly.pdbx_strand_id
1 'polypeptide(L)'
;MKLGVQLYSLRNQIKELGVEEVLKMVAKAGYSCVEFAGFYGLTPKEMKALLDKYHLEGISAHIKIDEIIPQLDYIDEIGIKSVYIPWMSGDDLKNNMDALVEQIKTVKKELDKRGVVFGYHNHDQEYRNGEDLVKQLLDKTEGFYSEIDTYWVKMAGLDPVEKMKEYGDRLKCLHIKELKTVGVKTDPN
;
A
#
# COMPACT_ATOMS: atom_id res chain seq x y z
N MET A 1 -3.10 -16.38 5.13
CA MET A 1 -3.06 -14.91 5.35
C MET A 1 -1.85 -14.61 6.22
N LYS A 2 -1.02 -13.63 5.88
CA LYS A 2 0.09 -13.15 6.71
C LYS A 2 -0.34 -11.86 7.42
N LEU A 3 0.14 -11.64 8.64
CA LEU A 3 -0.05 -10.42 9.39
C LEU A 3 1.27 -9.67 9.44
N GLY A 4 1.30 -8.45 8.95
CA GLY A 4 2.47 -7.60 8.88
C GLY A 4 2.26 -6.20 9.42
N VAL A 5 3.33 -5.42 9.43
CA VAL A 5 3.31 -4.01 9.83
C VAL A 5 3.62 -3.14 8.62
N GLN A 6 2.77 -2.14 8.40
CA GLN A 6 3.03 -1.09 7.42
C GLN A 6 3.95 -0.05 8.06
N LEU A 7 5.15 0.13 7.50
CA LEU A 7 6.23 0.91 8.10
C LEU A 7 5.95 2.42 8.18
N TYR A 8 4.99 2.94 7.41
CA TYR A 8 4.56 4.33 7.56
C TYR A 8 3.98 4.61 8.95
N SER A 9 3.36 3.60 9.57
CA SER A 9 2.84 3.70 10.94
C SER A 9 3.95 3.89 11.98
N LEU A 10 5.20 3.52 11.62
CA LEU A 10 6.38 3.65 12.47
C LEU A 10 7.37 4.72 11.97
N ARG A 11 6.91 5.62 11.09
CA ARG A 11 7.77 6.64 10.45
C ARG A 11 8.50 7.54 11.44
N ASN A 12 7.89 7.87 12.58
CA ASN A 12 8.51 8.68 13.62
C ASN A 12 9.63 7.92 14.32
N GLN A 13 9.40 6.64 14.65
CA GLN A 13 10.40 5.75 15.22
C GLN A 13 11.55 5.49 14.24
N ILE A 14 11.23 5.32 12.95
CA ILE A 14 12.27 5.16 11.91
C ILE A 14 13.13 6.43 11.81
N LYS A 15 12.51 7.60 11.88
CA LYS A 15 13.23 8.88 11.86
C LYS A 15 14.15 9.06 13.07
N GLU A 16 13.71 8.61 14.23
CA GLU A 16 14.43 8.75 15.50
C GLU A 16 15.51 7.70 15.71
N LEU A 17 15.19 6.43 15.43
CA LEU A 17 16.03 5.25 15.78
C LEU A 17 16.72 4.62 14.57
N GLY A 18 16.32 4.97 13.35
CA GLY A 18 16.73 4.32 12.13
C GLY A 18 15.90 3.07 11.81
N VAL A 19 15.88 2.71 10.52
CA VAL A 19 15.04 1.61 10.02
C VAL A 19 15.46 0.25 10.59
N GLU A 20 16.76 0.03 10.81
CA GLU A 20 17.26 -1.24 11.35
C GLU A 20 16.71 -1.55 12.74
N GLU A 21 16.75 -0.60 13.67
CA GLU A 21 16.21 -0.79 15.02
C GLU A 21 14.69 -1.02 15.00
N VAL A 22 13.98 -0.31 14.11
CA VAL A 22 12.54 -0.52 13.96
C VAL A 22 12.22 -1.91 13.39
N LEU A 23 12.95 -2.41 12.40
CA LEU A 23 12.77 -3.78 11.90
C LEU A 23 13.01 -4.82 12.99
N LYS A 24 14.04 -4.63 13.81
CA LYS A 24 14.29 -5.47 14.99
C LYS A 24 13.14 -5.43 16.00
N MET A 25 12.56 -4.25 16.26
CA MET A 25 11.37 -4.11 17.13
C MET A 25 10.16 -4.85 16.55
N VAL A 26 9.91 -4.74 15.25
CA VAL A 26 8.82 -5.43 14.54
C VAL A 26 8.97 -6.95 14.66
N ALA A 27 10.17 -7.47 14.42
CA ALA A 27 10.47 -8.90 14.58
C ALA A 27 10.28 -9.36 16.03
N LYS A 28 10.78 -8.58 17.01
CA LYS A 28 10.63 -8.87 18.45
C LYS A 28 9.16 -8.85 18.90
N ALA A 29 8.31 -8.04 18.26
CA ALA A 29 6.87 -8.03 18.50
C ALA A 29 6.13 -9.23 17.90
N GLY A 30 6.83 -10.12 17.18
CA GLY A 30 6.27 -11.36 16.63
C GLY A 30 5.72 -11.25 15.20
N TYR A 31 5.90 -10.12 14.54
CA TYR A 31 5.54 -10.00 13.13
C TYR A 31 6.59 -10.70 12.24
N SER A 32 6.12 -11.28 11.14
CA SER A 32 6.99 -11.98 10.18
C SER A 32 7.17 -11.24 8.87
N CYS A 33 6.45 -10.15 8.65
CA CYS A 33 6.53 -9.38 7.41
C CYS A 33 6.23 -7.90 7.63
N VAL A 34 6.69 -7.11 6.65
CA VAL A 34 6.47 -5.66 6.60
C VAL A 34 5.97 -5.24 5.23
N GLU A 35 5.27 -4.12 5.22
CA GLU A 35 5.00 -3.34 4.03
C GLU A 35 5.82 -2.07 4.06
N PHE A 36 6.48 -1.78 2.95
CA PHE A 36 7.33 -0.60 2.83
C PHE A 36 6.55 0.67 2.50
N ALA A 37 7.03 1.79 3.05
CA ALA A 37 6.65 3.15 2.68
C ALA A 37 7.92 3.95 2.36
N GLY A 38 8.61 3.54 1.30
CA GLY A 38 9.96 3.96 0.95
C GLY A 38 11.05 3.00 1.47
N PHE A 39 12.29 3.20 1.01
CA PHE A 39 13.41 2.30 1.31
C PHE A 39 14.50 2.95 2.18
N TYR A 40 14.21 4.09 2.78
CA TYR A 40 14.99 4.74 3.85
C TYR A 40 16.47 5.02 3.53
N GLY A 41 16.78 5.23 2.24
CA GLY A 41 18.16 5.50 1.78
C GLY A 41 19.08 4.28 1.71
N LEU A 42 18.60 3.09 2.02
CA LEU A 42 19.35 1.85 1.87
C LEU A 42 19.27 1.35 0.42
N THR A 43 20.33 0.72 -0.04
CA THR A 43 20.31 -0.03 -1.31
C THR A 43 19.43 -1.27 -1.22
N PRO A 44 18.96 -1.86 -2.35
CA PRO A 44 18.19 -3.10 -2.35
C PRO A 44 18.86 -4.23 -1.53
N LYS A 45 20.16 -4.42 -1.71
CA LYS A 45 20.94 -5.47 -1.00
C LYS A 45 21.05 -5.20 0.51
N GLU A 46 21.27 -3.95 0.90
CA GLU A 46 21.30 -3.58 2.33
C GLU A 46 19.96 -3.84 2.99
N MET A 47 18.87 -3.44 2.34
CA MET A 47 17.52 -3.69 2.86
C MET A 47 17.25 -5.19 2.95
N LYS A 48 17.58 -5.96 1.91
CA LYS A 48 17.43 -7.42 1.91
C LYS A 48 18.21 -8.06 3.06
N ALA A 49 19.47 -7.63 3.27
CA ALA A 49 20.30 -8.15 4.37
C ALA A 49 19.71 -7.87 5.76
N LEU A 50 19.08 -6.70 5.97
CA LEU A 50 18.37 -6.40 7.23
C LEU A 50 17.14 -7.27 7.43
N LEU A 51 16.35 -7.48 6.38
CA LEU A 51 15.19 -8.36 6.44
C LEU A 51 15.61 -9.80 6.80
N ASP A 52 16.65 -10.32 6.15
CA ASP A 52 17.17 -11.66 6.43
C ASP A 52 17.71 -11.77 7.86
N LYS A 53 18.43 -10.75 8.33
CA LYS A 53 18.98 -10.67 9.70
C LYS A 53 17.90 -10.80 10.77
N TYR A 54 16.72 -10.22 10.53
CA TYR A 54 15.60 -10.21 11.50
C TYR A 54 14.51 -11.20 11.14
N HIS A 55 14.70 -12.05 10.13
CA HIS A 55 13.73 -13.05 9.65
C HIS A 55 12.37 -12.42 9.27
N LEU A 56 12.43 -11.26 8.63
CA LEU A 56 11.25 -10.56 8.11
C LEU A 56 11.15 -10.71 6.59
N GLU A 57 9.93 -10.75 6.07
CA GLU A 57 9.67 -10.68 4.64
C GLU A 57 9.16 -9.27 4.28
N GLY A 58 9.72 -8.67 3.24
CA GLY A 58 9.15 -7.48 2.60
C GLY A 58 8.07 -7.89 1.61
N ILE A 59 6.81 -7.97 2.04
CA ILE A 59 5.75 -8.57 1.21
C ILE A 59 5.08 -7.60 0.26
N SER A 60 5.02 -6.32 0.62
CA SER A 60 4.37 -5.27 -0.15
C SER A 60 5.09 -3.93 0.00
N ALA A 61 4.79 -3.01 -0.91
CA ALA A 61 5.32 -1.66 -0.86
C ALA A 61 4.31 -0.63 -1.39
N HIS A 62 4.25 0.51 -0.70
CA HIS A 62 3.64 1.74 -1.18
C HIS A 62 4.67 2.52 -2.00
N ILE A 63 4.42 2.65 -3.30
CA ILE A 63 5.30 3.36 -4.24
C ILE A 63 4.44 4.24 -5.15
N LYS A 64 4.81 5.50 -5.31
CA LYS A 64 4.13 6.38 -6.27
C LYS A 64 4.29 5.82 -7.69
N ILE A 65 3.26 5.98 -8.49
CA ILE A 65 3.20 5.34 -9.81
C ILE A 65 4.39 5.69 -10.73
N ASP A 66 4.88 6.90 -10.67
CA ASP A 66 6.04 7.39 -11.42
C ASP A 66 7.39 6.89 -10.87
N GLU A 67 7.40 6.41 -9.62
CA GLU A 67 8.59 5.89 -8.95
C GLU A 67 8.73 4.35 -9.07
N ILE A 68 7.69 3.63 -9.52
CA ILE A 68 7.70 2.15 -9.54
C ILE A 68 8.78 1.61 -10.48
N ILE A 69 8.82 2.12 -11.72
CA ILE A 69 9.81 1.65 -12.71
C ILE A 69 11.26 1.91 -12.24
N PRO A 70 11.62 3.11 -11.73
CA PRO A 70 12.93 3.36 -11.14
C PRO A 70 13.30 2.45 -9.95
N GLN A 71 12.31 1.86 -9.26
CA GLN A 71 12.52 1.07 -8.05
C GLN A 71 12.35 -0.45 -8.27
N LEU A 72 12.33 -0.92 -9.52
CA LEU A 72 12.21 -2.35 -9.83
C LEU A 72 13.31 -3.20 -9.19
N ASP A 73 14.53 -2.68 -9.05
CA ASP A 73 15.63 -3.39 -8.38
C ASP A 73 15.32 -3.72 -6.92
N TYR A 74 14.59 -2.84 -6.20
CA TYR A 74 14.12 -3.13 -4.83
C TYR A 74 13.06 -4.23 -4.84
N ILE A 75 12.14 -4.18 -5.79
CA ILE A 75 11.08 -5.18 -5.94
C ILE A 75 11.69 -6.56 -6.19
N ASP A 76 12.65 -6.64 -7.09
CA ASP A 76 13.32 -7.88 -7.48
C ASP A 76 14.22 -8.43 -6.36
N GLU A 77 15.11 -7.62 -5.79
CA GLU A 77 16.07 -8.05 -4.77
C GLU A 77 15.40 -8.47 -3.45
N ILE A 78 14.40 -7.68 -3.00
CA ILE A 78 13.66 -7.97 -1.76
C ILE A 78 12.66 -9.10 -1.99
N GLY A 79 12.17 -9.28 -3.21
CA GLY A 79 11.14 -10.26 -3.55
C GLY A 79 9.74 -9.80 -3.18
N ILE A 80 9.46 -8.49 -3.33
CA ILE A 80 8.15 -7.89 -3.05
C ILE A 80 7.08 -8.54 -3.91
N LYS A 81 5.93 -8.89 -3.31
CA LYS A 81 4.84 -9.62 -3.95
C LYS A 81 3.70 -8.72 -4.42
N SER A 82 3.57 -7.55 -3.84
CA SER A 82 2.55 -6.58 -4.23
C SER A 82 3.04 -5.14 -4.09
N VAL A 83 2.58 -4.28 -4.99
CA VAL A 83 2.84 -2.85 -4.98
C VAL A 83 1.52 -2.11 -5.06
N TYR A 84 1.34 -1.11 -4.19
CA TYR A 84 0.14 -0.29 -4.18
C TYR A 84 0.51 1.18 -4.35
N ILE A 85 -0.25 1.89 -5.19
CA ILE A 85 -0.20 3.35 -5.27
C ILE A 85 -0.74 3.87 -3.94
N PRO A 86 0.06 4.60 -3.14
CA PRO A 86 -0.30 4.90 -1.75
C PRO A 86 -1.34 6.01 -1.61
N TRP A 87 -1.38 6.93 -2.56
CA TRP A 87 -2.22 8.11 -2.47
C TRP A 87 -2.23 8.93 -3.77
N MET A 88 -3.38 9.49 -4.10
CA MET A 88 -3.55 10.55 -5.09
C MET A 88 -4.62 11.52 -4.58
N SER A 89 -4.61 12.77 -4.99
CA SER A 89 -5.72 13.65 -4.65
C SER A 89 -7.00 13.20 -5.35
N GLY A 90 -8.16 13.36 -4.69
CA GLY A 90 -9.45 13.00 -5.30
C GLY A 90 -9.72 13.78 -6.60
N ASP A 91 -9.28 15.04 -6.64
CA ASP A 91 -9.41 15.88 -7.83
C ASP A 91 -8.52 15.38 -8.99
N ASP A 92 -7.27 14.97 -8.70
CA ASP A 92 -6.39 14.38 -9.72
C ASP A 92 -6.95 13.06 -10.24
N LEU A 93 -7.42 12.19 -9.34
CA LEU A 93 -8.06 10.93 -9.72
C LEU A 93 -9.25 11.17 -10.65
N LYS A 94 -10.11 12.12 -10.32
CA LYS A 94 -11.31 12.41 -11.09
C LYS A 94 -11.00 13.05 -12.45
N ASN A 95 -10.13 14.05 -12.46
CA ASN A 95 -9.85 14.84 -13.66
C ASN A 95 -8.87 14.15 -14.61
N ASN A 96 -8.03 13.24 -14.12
CA ASN A 96 -6.97 12.59 -14.88
C ASN A 96 -7.12 11.05 -14.93
N MET A 97 -8.32 10.53 -14.64
CA MET A 97 -8.60 9.09 -14.55
C MET A 97 -8.09 8.29 -15.76
N ASP A 98 -8.40 8.74 -16.98
CA ASP A 98 -8.03 7.99 -18.19
C ASP A 98 -6.51 8.02 -18.42
N ALA A 99 -5.84 9.13 -18.14
CA ALA A 99 -4.38 9.21 -18.19
C ALA A 99 -3.72 8.31 -17.15
N LEU A 100 -4.28 8.26 -15.94
CA LEU A 100 -3.82 7.36 -14.89
C LEU A 100 -4.00 5.88 -15.28
N VAL A 101 -5.12 5.53 -15.89
CA VAL A 101 -5.38 4.17 -16.38
C VAL A 101 -4.32 3.74 -17.41
N GLU A 102 -3.93 4.60 -18.34
CA GLU A 102 -2.86 4.28 -19.30
C GLU A 102 -1.48 4.16 -18.62
N GLN A 103 -1.21 4.98 -17.63
CA GLN A 103 0.00 4.87 -16.83
C GLN A 103 0.03 3.56 -16.01
N ILE A 104 -1.09 3.20 -15.38
CA ILE A 104 -1.25 1.91 -14.67
C ILE A 104 -1.00 0.74 -15.62
N LYS A 105 -1.59 0.74 -16.83
CA LYS A 105 -1.37 -0.33 -17.82
C LYS A 105 0.11 -0.46 -18.22
N THR A 106 0.81 0.66 -18.30
CA THR A 106 2.24 0.68 -18.65
C THR A 106 3.08 0.07 -17.53
N VAL A 107 2.88 0.51 -16.29
CA VAL A 107 3.59 0.00 -15.11
C VAL A 107 3.25 -1.48 -14.87
N LYS A 108 1.96 -1.82 -15.01
CA LYS A 108 1.46 -3.18 -14.83
C LYS A 108 2.19 -4.20 -15.71
N LYS A 109 2.51 -3.88 -16.96
CA LYS A 109 3.27 -4.77 -17.87
C LYS A 109 4.63 -5.17 -17.28
N GLU A 110 5.30 -4.28 -16.57
CA GLU A 110 6.60 -4.57 -15.94
C GLU A 110 6.44 -5.38 -14.65
N LEU A 111 5.40 -5.11 -13.87
CA LEU A 111 5.09 -5.86 -12.65
C LEU A 111 4.56 -7.27 -12.95
N ASP A 112 3.74 -7.44 -13.99
CA ASP A 112 3.22 -8.75 -14.45
C ASP A 112 4.36 -9.70 -14.84
N LYS A 113 5.42 -9.22 -15.51
CA LYS A 113 6.61 -10.02 -15.86
C LYS A 113 7.29 -10.64 -14.62
N ARG A 114 7.08 -10.02 -13.45
CA ARG A 114 7.64 -10.41 -12.15
C ARG A 114 6.66 -11.16 -11.27
N GLY A 115 5.42 -11.34 -11.73
CA GLY A 115 4.34 -11.93 -10.95
C GLY A 115 3.94 -11.08 -9.73
N VAL A 116 4.15 -9.76 -9.80
CA VAL A 116 3.86 -8.81 -8.72
C VAL A 116 2.45 -8.27 -8.87
N VAL A 117 1.65 -8.37 -7.83
CA VAL A 117 0.32 -7.76 -7.75
C VAL A 117 0.43 -6.25 -7.75
N PHE A 118 -0.38 -5.57 -8.56
CA PHE A 118 -0.40 -4.11 -8.62
C PHE A 118 -1.78 -3.59 -8.27
N GLY A 119 -1.85 -2.57 -7.41
CA GLY A 119 -3.12 -2.05 -6.92
C GLY A 119 -3.06 -0.62 -6.40
N TYR A 120 -4.17 -0.24 -5.77
CA TYR A 120 -4.39 1.08 -5.18
C TYR A 120 -4.80 0.97 -3.71
N HIS A 121 -4.24 1.82 -2.86
CA HIS A 121 -4.58 2.00 -1.46
C HIS A 121 -5.50 3.20 -1.28
N ASN A 122 -6.67 2.98 -0.70
CA ASN A 122 -7.67 4.03 -0.54
C ASN A 122 -7.48 4.90 0.71
N HIS A 123 -8.00 6.12 0.59
CA HIS A 123 -8.31 7.03 1.68
C HIS A 123 -9.81 7.37 1.70
N ASP A 124 -10.22 8.42 2.41
CA ASP A 124 -11.62 8.87 2.45
C ASP A 124 -12.03 9.66 1.21
N GLN A 125 -11.07 10.30 0.55
CA GLN A 125 -11.30 11.22 -0.56
C GLN A 125 -11.84 10.54 -1.82
N GLU A 126 -11.50 9.27 -2.04
CA GLU A 126 -11.97 8.49 -3.18
C GLU A 126 -13.46 8.18 -3.13
N TYR A 127 -14.07 8.33 -1.95
CA TYR A 127 -15.49 8.02 -1.71
C TYR A 127 -16.36 9.27 -1.47
N ARG A 128 -15.82 10.48 -1.70
CA ARG A 128 -16.57 11.72 -1.48
C ARG A 128 -17.66 11.92 -2.53
N ASN A 129 -18.71 12.64 -2.13
CA ASN A 129 -19.82 13.03 -3.00
C ASN A 129 -20.60 11.83 -3.61
N GLY A 130 -20.57 10.66 -2.95
CA GLY A 130 -21.23 9.45 -3.45
C GLY A 130 -20.51 8.76 -4.61
N GLU A 131 -19.29 9.17 -4.90
CA GLU A 131 -18.42 8.52 -5.89
C GLU A 131 -17.65 7.35 -5.26
N ASP A 132 -17.16 6.44 -6.08
CA ASP A 132 -16.16 5.44 -5.73
C ASP A 132 -15.10 5.42 -6.83
N LEU A 133 -14.08 6.27 -6.66
CA LEU A 133 -13.01 6.41 -7.65
C LEU A 133 -12.10 5.18 -7.68
N VAL A 134 -11.99 4.44 -6.57
CA VAL A 134 -11.24 3.16 -6.55
C VAL A 134 -11.93 2.13 -7.42
N LYS A 135 -13.26 1.99 -7.26
CA LYS A 135 -14.04 1.07 -8.10
C LYS A 135 -13.93 1.43 -9.59
N GLN A 136 -13.98 2.71 -9.91
CA GLN A 136 -13.81 3.17 -11.29
C GLN A 136 -12.44 2.77 -11.87
N LEU A 137 -11.35 2.89 -11.09
CA LEU A 137 -10.02 2.40 -11.50
C LEU A 137 -10.01 0.90 -11.72
N LEU A 138 -10.61 0.14 -10.81
CA LEU A 138 -10.70 -1.31 -10.90
C LEU A 138 -11.48 -1.74 -12.15
N ASP A 139 -12.61 -1.09 -12.45
CA ASP A 139 -13.47 -1.42 -13.60
C ASP A 139 -12.79 -1.07 -14.94
N LYS A 140 -11.99 0.00 -14.97
CA LYS A 140 -11.25 0.45 -16.16
C LYS A 140 -9.94 -0.33 -16.41
N THR A 141 -9.45 -1.09 -15.41
CA THR A 141 -8.12 -1.73 -15.51
C THR A 141 -8.20 -3.19 -15.07
N GLU A 142 -8.22 -4.09 -16.04
CA GLU A 142 -8.19 -5.53 -15.77
C GLU A 142 -6.89 -5.92 -15.05
N GLY A 143 -7.01 -6.79 -14.02
CA GLY A 143 -5.86 -7.27 -13.25
C GLY A 143 -5.18 -6.18 -12.40
N PHE A 144 -5.87 -5.08 -12.14
CA PHE A 144 -5.49 -4.08 -11.14
C PHE A 144 -6.32 -4.30 -9.88
N TYR A 145 -5.75 -4.14 -8.70
CA TYR A 145 -6.31 -4.63 -7.44
C TYR A 145 -6.49 -3.53 -6.40
N SER A 146 -7.20 -3.83 -5.33
CA SER A 146 -7.37 -2.95 -4.19
C SER A 146 -6.64 -3.46 -2.96
N GLU A 147 -6.04 -2.54 -2.24
CA GLU A 147 -5.70 -2.64 -0.84
C GLU A 147 -6.67 -1.75 -0.06
N ILE A 148 -7.63 -2.36 0.66
CA ILE A 148 -8.61 -1.59 1.44
C ILE A 148 -8.03 -1.22 2.80
N ASP A 149 -8.01 0.08 3.10
CA ASP A 149 -7.84 0.58 4.46
C ASP A 149 -9.21 0.78 5.11
N THR A 150 -9.52 -0.05 6.09
CA THR A 150 -10.83 -0.09 6.77
C THR A 150 -11.13 1.19 7.54
N TYR A 151 -10.11 1.87 8.07
CA TYR A 151 -10.26 3.17 8.74
C TYR A 151 -10.77 4.23 7.77
N TRP A 152 -10.15 4.34 6.59
CA TRP A 152 -10.52 5.38 5.63
C TRP A 152 -11.89 5.14 4.99
N VAL A 153 -12.26 3.89 4.73
CA VAL A 153 -13.63 3.54 4.30
C VAL A 153 -14.64 4.00 5.36
N LYS A 154 -14.34 3.73 6.64
CA LYS A 154 -15.22 4.15 7.74
C LYS A 154 -15.27 5.66 7.91
N MET A 155 -14.14 6.35 7.72
CA MET A 155 -14.06 7.82 7.73
C MET A 155 -14.89 8.47 6.61
N ALA A 156 -15.01 7.80 5.47
CA ALA A 156 -15.89 8.21 4.37
C ALA A 156 -17.40 7.97 4.66
N GLY A 157 -17.73 7.39 5.81
CA GLY A 157 -19.10 7.08 6.19
C GLY A 157 -19.64 5.76 5.62
N LEU A 158 -18.78 4.94 5.01
CA LEU A 158 -19.13 3.68 4.40
C LEU A 158 -18.89 2.48 5.35
N ASP A 159 -19.43 1.33 5.00
CA ASP A 159 -19.17 0.08 5.71
C ASP A 159 -18.00 -0.67 5.04
N PRO A 160 -16.88 -0.91 5.78
CA PRO A 160 -15.74 -1.63 5.22
C PRO A 160 -16.06 -3.05 4.77
N VAL A 161 -16.96 -3.74 5.47
CA VAL A 161 -17.34 -5.13 5.14
C VAL A 161 -18.11 -5.16 3.82
N GLU A 162 -19.02 -4.21 3.62
CA GLU A 162 -19.75 -4.11 2.34
C GLU A 162 -18.79 -3.74 1.19
N LYS A 163 -17.82 -2.85 1.41
CA LYS A 163 -16.79 -2.55 0.40
C LYS A 163 -15.90 -3.75 0.07
N MET A 164 -15.51 -4.53 1.07
CA MET A 164 -14.76 -5.79 0.84
C MET A 164 -15.57 -6.78 -0.01
N LYS A 165 -16.87 -6.93 0.26
CA LYS A 165 -17.76 -7.79 -0.54
C LYS A 165 -17.90 -7.26 -1.98
N GLU A 166 -18.07 -5.94 -2.14
CA GLU A 166 -18.23 -5.29 -3.44
C GLU A 166 -17.00 -5.48 -4.33
N TYR A 167 -15.80 -5.33 -3.75
CA TYR A 167 -14.55 -5.49 -4.52
C TYR A 167 -14.19 -6.97 -4.77
N GLY A 168 -14.67 -7.89 -3.92
CA GLY A 168 -14.55 -9.33 -4.14
C GLY A 168 -13.13 -9.78 -4.46
N ASP A 169 -12.94 -10.48 -5.57
CA ASP A 169 -11.64 -11.01 -6.00
C ASP A 169 -10.60 -9.94 -6.36
N ARG A 170 -11.03 -8.69 -6.52
CA ARG A 170 -10.15 -7.54 -6.76
C ARG A 170 -9.48 -7.04 -5.48
N LEU A 171 -9.94 -7.47 -4.30
CA LEU A 171 -9.30 -7.19 -3.03
C LEU A 171 -8.13 -8.15 -2.78
N LYS A 172 -6.92 -7.62 -2.54
CA LYS A 172 -5.71 -8.44 -2.29
C LYS A 172 -5.05 -8.16 -0.96
N CYS A 173 -5.22 -6.98 -0.40
CA CYS A 173 -4.64 -6.61 0.88
C CYS A 173 -5.63 -5.79 1.73
N LEU A 174 -5.45 -5.84 3.04
CA LEU A 174 -6.24 -5.07 4.00
C LEU A 174 -5.32 -4.35 4.97
N HIS A 175 -5.55 -3.05 5.12
CA HIS A 175 -5.08 -2.31 6.28
C HIS A 175 -6.16 -2.31 7.37
N ILE A 176 -5.86 -2.99 8.47
CA ILE A 176 -6.70 -2.98 9.66
C ILE A 176 -6.18 -1.89 10.58
N LYS A 177 -6.92 -0.79 10.65
CA LYS A 177 -6.54 0.38 11.41
C LYS A 177 -7.64 0.77 12.38
N GLU A 178 -7.27 1.12 13.61
CA GLU A 178 -8.20 1.49 14.67
C GLU A 178 -8.85 2.85 14.41
N LEU A 179 -10.14 2.96 14.72
CA LEU A 179 -10.91 4.19 14.67
C LEU A 179 -11.49 4.49 16.06
N LYS A 180 -11.02 5.55 16.72
CA LYS A 180 -11.50 5.95 18.03
C LYS A 180 -12.91 6.57 17.98
N THR A 181 -13.16 7.44 16.99
CA THR A 181 -14.45 8.13 16.85
C THR A 181 -14.77 8.34 15.38
N VAL A 182 -15.94 7.85 14.93
CA VAL A 182 -16.39 8.01 13.53
C VAL A 182 -16.51 9.50 13.18
N GLY A 183 -15.99 9.87 12.00
CA GLY A 183 -16.01 11.25 11.49
C GLY A 183 -14.96 12.19 12.11
N VAL A 184 -14.19 11.72 13.08
CA VAL A 184 -13.10 12.50 13.67
C VAL A 184 -11.76 11.94 13.19
N LYS A 185 -11.10 12.69 12.31
CA LYS A 185 -9.73 12.37 11.89
C LYS A 185 -8.80 12.44 13.10
N THR A 186 -8.24 11.31 13.49
CA THR A 186 -7.15 11.29 14.46
C THR A 186 -5.84 11.19 13.67
N ASP A 187 -4.89 12.06 14.00
CA ASP A 187 -3.52 11.90 13.49
C ASP A 187 -3.00 10.54 13.99
N PRO A 188 -2.55 9.66 13.10
CA PRO A 188 -2.03 8.35 13.47
C PRO A 188 -0.58 8.44 14.01
N ASN A 189 -0.33 9.36 14.92
CA ASN A 189 0.96 9.49 15.60
C ASN A 189 0.97 8.72 16.90
#